data_d7c60acac7e891810bd8d13b0b258a02
#
_entry.id   d7c60acac7e891810bd8d13b0b258a02
#
_cell.length_a   1.000
_cell.length_b   1.000
_cell.length_c   1.000
_cell.angle_alpha   90.00
_cell.angle_beta   90.00
_cell.angle_gamma   90.00
#
_symmetry.space_group_name_H-M   'P 1'
#
loop_
_entity.id
_entity.type
_entity.pdbx_description
1 polymer ?
#
loop_
_entity_poly.entity_id
_entity_poly.type
_entity_poly.pdbx_seq_one_letter_code
_entity_poly.pdbx_strand_id
1 'polypeptide(L)'
;FRLCSSRFSSIWRWMKRAELMTLEKVTATPEEFGLCVVLHGPAGELNLLRVIKPLFDGIISAFQSDDGRGPEEGLRLHAQNAGLQVEEAAAMLRDTSRAVLGRTKLLKRDGLMQPCDERCVLGELVRDPAIGAAWECSGEVFRVRTRS
;
A
#
# COMPACT_ATOMS: atom_id res chain seq x y z
N PHE A 1 -3.76 -12.03 10.00
CA PHE A 1 -2.89 -11.73 8.86
C PHE A 1 -1.46 -12.25 9.12
N ARG A 2 -0.92 -13.03 8.20
CA ARG A 2 0.45 -13.56 8.31
C ARG A 2 1.39 -12.73 7.44
N LEU A 3 2.09 -11.80 8.03
CA LEU A 3 2.97 -10.88 7.30
C LEU A 3 4.14 -11.58 6.58
N CYS A 4 4.69 -12.62 7.18
CA CYS A 4 5.85 -13.36 6.64
C CYS A 4 5.57 -14.14 5.34
N SER A 5 4.30 -14.42 5.04
CA SER A 5 3.88 -15.11 3.82
C SER A 5 3.02 -14.24 2.90
N SER A 6 2.86 -12.97 3.23
CA SER A 6 1.93 -12.10 2.53
C SER A 6 2.51 -11.62 1.22
N ARG A 7 1.74 -11.87 0.16
CA ARG A 7 1.99 -11.27 -1.13
C ARG A 7 1.60 -9.80 -1.11
N PHE A 8 2.22 -9.02 -1.95
CA PHE A 8 1.94 -7.61 -2.18
C PHE A 8 0.42 -7.28 -2.29
N SER A 9 -0.34 -8.06 -3.07
CA SER A 9 -1.78 -7.86 -3.24
C SER A 9 -2.58 -8.01 -1.94
N SER A 10 -2.13 -8.88 -1.03
CA SER A 10 -2.76 -9.06 0.28
C SER A 10 -2.50 -7.86 1.20
N ILE A 11 -1.31 -7.30 1.14
CA ILE A 11 -0.95 -6.07 1.88
C ILE A 11 -1.76 -4.89 1.37
N TRP A 12 -1.84 -4.71 0.05
CA TRP A 12 -2.65 -3.68 -0.57
C TRP A 12 -4.12 -3.76 -0.13
N ARG A 13 -4.72 -4.96 -0.18
CA ARG A 13 -6.09 -5.19 0.28
C ARG A 13 -6.27 -4.82 1.75
N TRP A 14 -5.34 -5.23 2.59
CA TRP A 14 -5.34 -4.92 4.02
C TRP A 14 -5.30 -3.40 4.24
N MET A 15 -4.41 -2.70 3.57
CA MET A 15 -4.27 -1.25 3.67
C MET A 15 -5.49 -0.50 3.11
N LYS A 16 -6.09 -0.99 2.01
CA LYS A 16 -7.33 -0.41 1.45
C LYS A 16 -8.51 -0.49 2.43
N ARG A 17 -8.53 -1.48 3.30
CA ARG A 17 -9.56 -1.69 4.33
C ARG A 17 -9.21 -1.06 5.68
N ALA A 18 -8.02 -0.50 5.84
CA ALA A 18 -7.57 0.13 7.06
C ALA A 18 -8.42 1.36 7.39
N GLU A 19 -8.66 1.58 8.66
CA GLU A 19 -9.26 2.82 9.14
C GLU A 19 -8.29 3.98 8.97
N LEU A 20 -8.77 5.10 8.42
CA LEU A 20 -8.01 6.34 8.33
C LEU A 20 -8.40 7.27 9.46
N MET A 21 -7.45 7.61 10.31
CA MET A 21 -7.69 8.56 11.41
C MET A 21 -7.77 10.00 10.90
N THR A 22 -6.94 10.37 9.94
CA THR A 22 -6.89 11.71 9.35
C THR A 22 -6.49 11.59 7.88
N LEU A 23 -7.22 12.26 7.02
CA LEU A 23 -6.86 12.44 5.62
C LEU A 23 -7.00 13.91 5.27
N GLU A 24 -5.88 14.60 5.12
CA GLU A 24 -5.91 15.96 4.62
C GLU A 24 -6.30 15.97 3.13
N LYS A 25 -7.21 16.86 2.75
CA LYS A 25 -7.50 17.12 1.35
C LYS A 25 -6.25 17.69 0.68
N VAL A 26 -5.62 16.87 -0.14
CA VAL A 26 -4.47 17.30 -0.93
C VAL A 26 -4.98 17.95 -2.20
N THR A 27 -4.68 19.23 -2.40
CA THR A 27 -5.07 19.98 -3.60
C THR A 27 -4.26 19.59 -4.82
N ALA A 28 -3.08 18.99 -4.62
CA ALA A 28 -2.24 18.47 -5.68
C ALA A 28 -1.46 17.24 -5.19
N THR A 29 -1.25 16.30 -6.09
CA THR A 29 -0.39 15.14 -5.83
C THR A 29 1.02 15.59 -5.46
N PRO A 30 1.60 15.11 -4.36
CA PRO A 30 2.96 15.49 -3.97
C PRO A 30 3.98 14.95 -4.98
N GLU A 31 4.98 15.75 -5.31
CA GLU A 31 6.12 15.30 -6.14
C GLU A 31 6.96 14.29 -5.39
N GLU A 32 7.20 14.55 -4.10
CA GLU A 32 7.95 13.68 -3.20
C GLU A 32 7.16 13.48 -1.91
N PHE A 33 7.26 12.27 -1.36
CA PHE A 33 6.59 11.92 -0.11
C PHE A 33 7.50 11.06 0.78
N GLY A 34 7.12 10.97 2.04
CA GLY A 34 7.70 10.06 3.00
C GLY A 34 6.67 9.07 3.52
N LEU A 35 7.17 7.95 4.02
CA LEU A 35 6.38 6.87 4.59
C LEU A 35 6.98 6.43 5.92
N CYS A 36 6.23 6.55 6.99
CA CYS A 36 6.59 6.02 8.30
C CYS A 36 5.62 4.91 8.67
N VAL A 37 6.14 3.75 9.00
CA VAL A 37 5.35 2.55 9.30
C VAL A 37 5.81 1.94 10.61
N VAL A 38 4.86 1.65 11.48
CA VAL A 38 5.08 0.92 12.72
C VAL A 38 4.34 -0.42 12.63
N LEU A 39 5.09 -1.50 12.74
CA LEU A 39 4.55 -2.86 12.82
C LEU A 39 4.47 -3.30 14.26
N HIS A 40 3.26 -3.54 14.74
CA HIS A 40 2.98 -4.17 16.01
C HIS A 40 2.67 -5.65 15.76
N GLY A 41 3.30 -6.54 16.49
CA GLY A 41 3.04 -7.96 16.25
C GLY A 41 3.69 -8.87 17.27
N PRO A 42 3.42 -10.17 17.16
CA PRO A 42 3.89 -11.17 18.13
C PRO A 42 5.42 -11.17 18.24
N ALA A 43 5.91 -11.48 19.44
CA ALA A 43 7.32 -11.73 19.67
C ALA A 43 7.80 -12.88 18.76
N GLY A 44 9.01 -12.76 18.23
CA GLY A 44 9.61 -13.76 17.33
C GLY A 44 10.44 -13.11 16.23
N GLU A 45 11.07 -13.93 15.43
CA GLU A 45 11.88 -13.45 14.32
C GLU A 45 11.02 -13.03 13.15
N LEU A 46 11.17 -11.79 12.74
CA LEU A 46 10.64 -11.26 11.48
C LEU A 46 11.83 -10.77 10.64
N ASN A 47 12.01 -11.36 9.47
CA ASN A 47 12.99 -10.84 8.53
C ASN A 47 12.48 -9.56 7.85
N LEU A 48 12.82 -8.41 8.42
CA LEU A 48 12.39 -7.10 7.94
C LEU A 48 12.82 -6.85 6.48
N LEU A 49 13.97 -7.36 6.05
CA LEU A 49 14.45 -7.19 4.67
C LEU A 49 13.53 -7.86 3.64
N ARG A 50 12.87 -8.97 4.02
CA ARG A 50 11.90 -9.65 3.15
C ARG A 50 10.54 -8.98 3.15
N VAL A 51 10.24 -8.20 4.17
CA VAL A 51 8.90 -7.63 4.39
C VAL A 51 8.82 -6.18 3.91
N ILE A 52 9.92 -5.42 4.04
CA ILE A 52 9.91 -3.97 3.82
C ILE A 52 9.43 -3.59 2.42
N LYS A 53 9.95 -4.22 1.38
CA LYS A 53 9.58 -3.85 0.00
C LYS A 53 8.11 -4.18 -0.30
N PRO A 54 7.61 -5.41 -0.13
CA PRO A 54 6.20 -5.68 -0.39
C PRO A 54 5.25 -4.89 0.52
N LEU A 55 5.66 -4.57 1.74
CA LEU A 55 4.89 -3.74 2.65
C LEU A 55 4.78 -2.30 2.12
N PHE A 56 5.89 -1.69 1.77
CA PHE A 56 5.92 -0.31 1.25
C PHE A 56 5.19 -0.21 -0.09
N ASP A 57 5.45 -1.11 -1.02
CA ASP A 57 4.76 -1.16 -2.32
C ASP A 57 3.24 -1.31 -2.13
N GLY A 58 2.81 -2.17 -1.21
CA GLY A 58 1.40 -2.37 -0.89
C GLY A 58 0.75 -1.12 -0.28
N ILE A 59 1.44 -0.45 0.63
CA ILE A 59 0.96 0.80 1.25
C ILE A 59 0.90 1.92 0.21
N ILE A 60 1.96 2.15 -0.54
CA ILE A 60 2.01 3.20 -1.57
C ILE A 60 0.89 3.01 -2.59
N SER A 61 0.72 1.77 -3.08
CA SER A 61 -0.35 1.45 -4.03
C SER A 61 -1.75 1.64 -3.44
N ALA A 62 -1.92 1.43 -2.14
CA ALA A 62 -3.22 1.65 -1.47
C ALA A 62 -3.60 3.13 -1.40
N PHE A 63 -2.62 4.03 -1.41
CA PHE A 63 -2.81 5.48 -1.46
C PHE A 63 -2.75 6.06 -2.89
N GLN A 64 -2.78 5.20 -3.89
CA GLN A 64 -2.98 5.55 -5.30
C GLN A 64 -4.32 4.99 -5.80
N SER A 65 -4.81 5.53 -6.92
CA SER A 65 -5.92 4.93 -7.66
C SER A 65 -5.47 4.53 -9.06
N ASP A 66 -6.07 3.44 -9.56
CA ASP A 66 -5.86 3.00 -10.93
C ASP A 66 -6.70 3.84 -11.90
N ASP A 67 -6.12 4.21 -13.03
CA ASP A 67 -6.79 5.01 -14.06
C ASP A 67 -7.64 4.19 -15.05
N GLY A 68 -7.66 2.88 -14.90
CA GLY A 68 -8.43 1.96 -15.72
C GLY A 68 -7.79 1.60 -17.06
N ARG A 69 -6.58 2.09 -17.36
CA ARG A 69 -5.85 1.79 -18.61
C ARG A 69 -5.10 0.46 -18.59
N GLY A 70 -5.10 -0.23 -17.45
CA GLY A 70 -4.46 -1.53 -17.31
C GLY A 70 -5.17 -2.62 -18.10
N PRO A 71 -4.48 -3.71 -18.47
CA PRO A 71 -5.07 -4.82 -19.18
C PRO A 71 -6.05 -5.61 -18.29
N GLU A 72 -7.15 -6.07 -18.87
CA GLU A 72 -8.20 -6.82 -18.17
C GLU A 72 -7.65 -8.10 -17.50
N GLU A 73 -6.74 -8.79 -18.17
CA GLU A 73 -6.08 -9.96 -17.59
C GLU A 73 -5.31 -9.62 -16.30
N GLY A 74 -4.65 -8.47 -16.27
CA GLY A 74 -3.98 -7.97 -15.07
C GLY A 74 -4.94 -7.76 -13.90
N LEU A 75 -6.12 -7.22 -14.17
CA LEU A 75 -7.17 -7.06 -13.17
C LEU A 75 -7.65 -8.41 -12.62
N ARG A 76 -7.88 -9.37 -13.49
CA ARG A 76 -8.30 -10.73 -13.11
C ARG A 76 -7.25 -11.41 -12.22
N LEU A 77 -5.99 -11.36 -12.61
CA LEU A 77 -4.89 -11.95 -11.83
C LEU A 77 -4.68 -11.23 -10.49
N HIS A 78 -4.81 -9.91 -10.48
CA HIS A 78 -4.72 -9.13 -9.24
C HIS A 78 -5.85 -9.50 -8.27
N ALA A 79 -7.08 -9.58 -8.75
CA ALA A 79 -8.23 -9.99 -7.95
C ALA A 79 -8.01 -11.39 -7.35
N GLN A 80 -7.55 -12.34 -8.15
CA GLN A 80 -7.24 -13.70 -7.69
C GLN A 80 -6.15 -13.68 -6.61
N ASN A 81 -5.07 -12.94 -6.81
CA ASN A 81 -3.97 -12.82 -5.84
C ASN A 81 -4.39 -12.14 -4.54
N ALA A 82 -5.32 -11.19 -4.61
CA ALA A 82 -5.87 -10.49 -3.45
C ALA A 82 -7.01 -11.26 -2.76
N GLY A 83 -7.49 -12.36 -3.34
CA GLY A 83 -8.64 -13.11 -2.84
C GLY A 83 -9.94 -12.33 -2.92
N LEU A 84 -10.15 -11.59 -4.02
CA LEU A 84 -11.30 -10.74 -4.27
C LEU A 84 -12.03 -11.17 -5.54
N GLN A 85 -13.31 -10.82 -5.64
CA GLN A 85 -14.02 -10.85 -6.92
C GLN A 85 -13.49 -9.73 -7.84
N VAL A 86 -13.56 -9.92 -9.14
CA VAL A 86 -13.00 -8.95 -10.12
C VAL A 86 -13.65 -7.58 -9.98
N GLU A 87 -14.97 -7.53 -9.81
CA GLU A 87 -15.74 -6.29 -9.66
C GLU A 87 -15.35 -5.54 -8.37
N GLU A 88 -15.16 -6.27 -7.27
CA GLU A 88 -14.71 -5.72 -5.99
C GLU A 88 -13.28 -5.16 -6.10
N ALA A 89 -12.37 -5.91 -6.70
CA ALA A 89 -11.00 -5.47 -6.94
C ALA A 89 -10.95 -4.21 -7.82
N ALA A 90 -11.76 -4.17 -8.88
CA ALA A 90 -11.86 -3.01 -9.77
C ALA A 90 -12.39 -1.76 -9.03
N ALA A 91 -13.41 -1.91 -8.20
CA ALA A 91 -13.96 -0.82 -7.41
C ALA A 91 -12.93 -0.28 -6.40
N MET A 92 -12.23 -1.17 -5.70
CA MET A 92 -11.18 -0.78 -4.74
C MET A 92 -9.99 -0.10 -5.42
N LEU A 93 -9.56 -0.56 -6.60
CA LEU A 93 -8.47 0.04 -7.36
C LEU A 93 -8.80 1.45 -7.84
N ARG A 94 -10.05 1.68 -8.29
CA ARG A 94 -10.52 2.95 -8.84
C ARG A 94 -10.98 3.94 -7.79
N ASP A 95 -11.12 3.51 -6.53
CA ASP A 95 -11.49 4.39 -5.43
C ASP A 95 -10.46 5.51 -5.25
N THR A 96 -10.93 6.75 -5.39
CA THR A 96 -10.11 7.95 -5.28
C THR A 96 -10.13 8.57 -3.89
N SER A 97 -10.96 8.07 -2.98
CA SER A 97 -11.15 8.65 -1.64
C SER A 97 -9.86 8.67 -0.80
N ARG A 98 -8.95 7.74 -1.10
CA ARG A 98 -7.64 7.61 -0.42
C ARG A 98 -6.44 7.91 -1.33
N ALA A 99 -6.66 8.36 -2.56
CA ALA A 99 -5.64 8.50 -3.58
C ALA A 99 -4.78 9.78 -3.43
N VAL A 100 -4.25 10.01 -2.25
CA VAL A 100 -3.40 11.18 -1.95
C VAL A 100 -2.07 11.18 -2.73
N LEU A 101 -1.63 10.03 -3.22
CA LEU A 101 -0.44 9.87 -4.05
C LEU A 101 -0.73 9.87 -5.55
N GLY A 102 -1.99 10.11 -5.92
CA GLY A 102 -2.39 10.35 -7.29
C GLY A 102 -3.04 9.16 -7.98
N ARG A 103 -3.38 9.38 -9.24
CA ARG A 103 -4.04 8.43 -10.12
C ARG A 103 -3.11 8.09 -11.28
N THR A 104 -2.90 6.81 -11.52
CA THR A 104 -2.00 6.33 -12.56
C THR A 104 -2.40 4.94 -13.05
N LYS A 105 -1.77 4.45 -14.09
CA LYS A 105 -1.88 3.05 -14.49
C LYS A 105 -1.13 2.18 -13.50
N LEU A 106 -1.83 1.64 -12.51
CA LEU A 106 -1.23 0.78 -11.48
C LEU A 106 -0.99 -0.65 -11.95
N LEU A 107 -1.93 -1.23 -12.70
CA LEU A 107 -1.91 -2.65 -13.04
C LEU A 107 -1.06 -2.96 -14.27
N LYS A 108 -0.22 -3.98 -14.12
CA LYS A 108 0.48 -4.67 -15.19
C LYS A 108 -0.32 -5.90 -15.66
N ARG A 109 0.08 -6.45 -16.81
CA ARG A 109 -0.55 -7.65 -17.38
C ARG A 109 -0.46 -8.89 -16.47
N ASP A 110 0.61 -9.02 -15.70
CA ASP A 110 0.84 -10.12 -14.76
C ASP A 110 0.08 -9.97 -13.43
N GLY A 111 -0.76 -8.95 -13.30
CA GLY A 111 -1.53 -8.66 -12.08
C GLY A 111 -0.73 -7.99 -10.97
N LEU A 112 0.53 -7.67 -11.22
CA LEU A 112 1.32 -6.88 -10.29
C LEU A 112 1.00 -5.40 -10.44
N MET A 113 1.16 -4.66 -9.36
CA MET A 113 1.03 -3.21 -9.37
C MET A 113 2.37 -2.53 -9.53
N GLN A 114 2.34 -1.35 -10.11
CA GLN A 114 3.48 -0.47 -10.27
C GLN A 114 3.27 0.81 -9.45
N PRO A 115 3.61 0.78 -8.16
CA PRO A 115 3.50 1.96 -7.30
C PRO A 115 4.49 3.05 -7.71
N CYS A 116 4.23 4.28 -7.30
CA CYS A 116 5.14 5.40 -7.50
C CYS A 116 6.25 5.45 -6.42
N ASP A 117 6.88 4.33 -6.14
CA ASP A 117 7.90 4.20 -5.11
C ASP A 117 9.15 5.04 -5.37
N GLU A 118 9.43 5.40 -6.63
CA GLU A 118 10.50 6.32 -7.02
C GLU A 118 10.35 7.73 -6.44
N ARG A 119 9.13 8.11 -6.03
CA ARG A 119 8.85 9.40 -5.39
C ARG A 119 8.91 9.33 -3.86
N CYS A 120 9.11 8.13 -3.31
CA CYS A 120 9.29 7.94 -1.87
C CYS A 120 10.75 8.23 -1.51
N VAL A 121 10.99 9.43 -0.99
CA VAL A 121 12.34 9.92 -0.68
C VAL A 121 12.75 9.66 0.77
N LEU A 122 11.80 9.27 1.60
CA LEU A 122 12.04 8.93 3.01
C LEU A 122 11.15 7.75 3.40
N GLY A 123 11.75 6.70 3.91
CA GLY A 123 11.03 5.52 4.39
C GLY A 123 11.57 5.09 5.75
N GLU A 124 10.68 4.88 6.70
CA GLU A 124 11.00 4.35 8.02
C GLU A 124 10.07 3.19 8.36
N LEU A 125 10.65 2.10 8.79
CA LEU A 125 9.93 0.95 9.31
C LEU A 125 10.43 0.64 10.73
N VAL A 126 9.52 0.78 11.68
CA VAL A 126 9.78 0.46 13.09
C VAL A 126 8.99 -0.78 13.47
N ARG A 127 9.64 -1.72 14.13
CA ARG A 127 8.98 -2.84 14.76
C ARG A 127 8.78 -2.55 16.24
N ASP A 128 7.53 -2.60 16.67
CA ASP A 128 7.16 -2.51 18.07
C ASP A 128 6.61 -3.87 18.52
N PRO A 129 7.35 -4.62 19.37
CA PRO A 129 6.87 -5.91 19.88
C PRO A 129 5.63 -5.69 20.75
N ALA A 130 4.50 -6.25 20.30
CA ALA A 130 3.26 -6.24 21.06
C ALA A 130 2.93 -7.64 21.57
N ILE A 131 2.25 -7.69 22.72
CA ILE A 131 1.71 -8.93 23.24
C ILE A 131 0.43 -9.22 22.47
N GLY A 132 0.45 -10.22 21.58
CA GLY A 132 -0.71 -10.60 20.78
C GLY A 132 -0.34 -11.56 19.65
N ALA A 133 -1.36 -12.19 19.05
CA ALA A 133 -1.18 -13.14 17.95
C ALA A 133 -1.38 -12.52 16.57
N ALA A 134 -1.88 -11.28 16.49
CA ALA A 134 -2.18 -10.60 15.24
C ALA A 134 -1.15 -9.51 14.94
N TRP A 135 -0.89 -9.30 13.64
CA TRP A 135 -0.12 -8.17 13.16
C TRP A 135 -1.02 -6.95 12.96
N GLU A 136 -0.56 -5.83 13.48
CA GLU A 136 -1.17 -4.52 13.27
C GLU A 136 -0.15 -3.59 12.62
N CYS A 137 -0.64 -2.69 11.78
CA CYS A 137 0.18 -1.69 11.13
C CYS A 137 -0.44 -0.32 11.38
N SER A 138 0.38 0.60 11.83
CA SER A 138 0.05 2.02 11.92
C SER A 138 1.13 2.84 11.23
N GLY A 139 0.83 4.09 10.94
CA GLY A 139 1.82 4.97 10.32
C GLY A 139 1.19 6.11 9.56
N GLU A 140 2.00 6.75 8.76
CA GLU A 140 1.59 7.91 7.98
C GLU A 140 2.30 7.99 6.64
N VAL A 141 1.60 8.57 5.68
CA VAL A 141 2.15 9.05 4.41
C VAL A 141 2.14 10.58 4.48
N PHE A 142 3.26 11.21 4.26
CA PHE A 142 3.39 12.66 4.39
C PHE A 142 4.14 13.28 3.21
N ARG A 143 3.78 14.52 2.91
CA ARG A 143 4.45 15.29 1.87
C ARG A 143 5.83 15.73 2.34
N VAL A 144 6.84 15.54 1.49
CA VAL A 144 8.15 16.12 1.67
C VAL A 144 8.21 17.45 0.88
N ARG A 145 8.64 18.50 1.53
CA ARG A 145 8.89 19.80 0.88
C ARG A 145 10.38 20.07 0.93
N THR A 146 10.98 20.19 -0.22
CA THR A 146 12.34 20.73 -0.32
C THR A 146 12.31 22.22 0.06
N ARG A 147 13.10 22.60 1.05
CA ARG A 147 13.34 24.02 1.27
C ARG A 147 14.20 24.55 0.15
N SER A 148 13.64 25.40 -0.64
CA SER A 148 14.41 26.19 -1.61
C SER A 148 15.22 27.26 -0.91
#